data_4b9f4ebfe0146c1755978a1a40daacff
#
_entry.id   4b9f4ebfe0146c1755978a1a40daacff
#
_cell.length_a   1.000
_cell.length_b   1.000
_cell.length_c   1.000
_cell.angle_alpha   90.00
_cell.angle_beta   90.00
_cell.angle_gamma   90.00
#
_symmetry.space_group_name_H-M   'P 1'
#
loop_
_entity.id
_entity.type
_entity.pdbx_description
1 polymer ?
#
loop_
_entity_poly.entity_id
_entity_poly.type
_entity_poly.pdbx_seq_one_letter_code
_entity_poly.pdbx_strand_id
1 'polypeptide(L)'
;MLDNIKHKVNMESISRARKRIRNLQKERFKLELSLLRPLAMAPYSLIKAYWRCGKKTCRCHKGGPLHGPYYYLTQHRDGKTSNIYIPKKKLSKISILAERYKEFETSLTKLRNLNKEILTLLKTIEKKAFVPPSKLKEKINGNRKKKC
;
A
#
# COMPACT_ATOMS: atom_id res chain seq x y z
N MET A 1 -5.26 45.20 -1.96
CA MET A 1 -5.77 44.26 -3.01
C MET A 1 -4.96 42.96 -3.10
N LEU A 2 -3.63 42.98 -3.08
CA LEU A 2 -2.80 41.74 -3.19
C LEU A 2 -2.94 40.73 -2.05
N ASP A 3 -3.16 41.19 -0.84
CA ASP A 3 -3.34 40.31 0.32
C ASP A 3 -4.65 39.49 0.27
N ASN A 4 -5.71 40.05 -0.33
CA ASN A 4 -6.98 39.38 -0.49
C ASN A 4 -6.91 38.25 -1.52
N ILE A 5 -6.11 38.42 -2.60
CA ILE A 5 -5.89 37.40 -3.63
C ILE A 5 -5.07 36.23 -3.06
N LYS A 6 -3.98 36.51 -2.34
CA LYS A 6 -3.15 35.46 -1.70
C LYS A 6 -3.94 34.64 -0.68
N HIS A 7 -4.80 35.27 0.09
CA HIS A 7 -5.66 34.58 1.07
C HIS A 7 -6.69 33.69 0.38
N LYS A 8 -7.33 34.18 -0.69
CA LYS A 8 -8.32 33.43 -1.49
C LYS A 8 -7.71 32.19 -2.17
N VAL A 9 -6.52 32.31 -2.76
CA VAL A 9 -5.78 31.20 -3.38
C VAL A 9 -5.39 30.14 -2.34
N ASN A 10 -5.00 30.56 -1.14
CA ASN A 10 -4.65 29.67 -0.04
C ASN A 10 -5.87 28.86 0.44
N MET A 11 -7.02 29.49 0.62
CA MET A 11 -8.29 28.84 1.02
C MET A 11 -8.78 27.84 -0.01
N GLU A 12 -8.72 28.16 -1.30
CA GLU A 12 -9.14 27.27 -2.38
C GLU A 12 -8.29 26.00 -2.45
N SER A 13 -6.98 26.12 -2.28
CA SER A 13 -6.07 24.97 -2.26
C SER A 13 -6.26 24.10 -1.01
N ILE A 14 -6.58 24.67 0.15
CA ILE A 14 -6.94 23.95 1.36
C ILE A 14 -8.28 23.20 1.15
N SER A 15 -9.25 23.83 0.51
CA SER A 15 -10.53 23.21 0.18
C SER A 15 -10.38 22.00 -0.73
N ARG A 16 -9.53 22.10 -1.76
CA ARG A 16 -9.20 20.97 -2.64
C ARG A 16 -8.53 19.82 -1.88
N ALA A 17 -7.57 20.13 -1.02
CA ALA A 17 -6.91 19.12 -0.18
C ALA A 17 -7.91 18.41 0.77
N ARG A 18 -8.80 19.14 1.41
CA ARG A 18 -9.87 18.58 2.27
C ARG A 18 -10.80 17.65 1.48
N LYS A 19 -11.20 18.04 0.27
CA LYS A 19 -12.02 17.19 -0.60
C LYS A 19 -11.30 15.89 -0.96
N ARG A 20 -10.01 15.97 -1.32
CA ARG A 20 -9.18 14.81 -1.65
C ARG A 20 -9.04 13.88 -0.44
N ILE A 21 -8.73 14.41 0.74
CA ILE A 21 -8.63 13.63 1.99
C ILE A 21 -9.92 12.87 2.26
N ARG A 22 -11.09 13.49 2.16
CA ARG A 22 -12.38 12.81 2.33
C ARG A 22 -12.58 11.65 1.40
N ASN A 23 -12.17 11.78 0.13
CA ASN A 23 -12.27 10.69 -0.84
C ASN A 23 -11.32 9.54 -0.49
N LEU A 24 -10.07 9.84 -0.12
CA LEU A 24 -9.09 8.84 0.32
C LEU A 24 -9.54 8.11 1.60
N GLN A 25 -10.16 8.82 2.54
CA GLN A 25 -10.72 8.21 3.76
C GLN A 25 -11.84 7.22 3.43
N LYS A 26 -12.73 7.54 2.48
CA LYS A 26 -13.77 6.61 2.03
C LYS A 26 -13.17 5.36 1.38
N GLU A 27 -12.14 5.53 0.55
CA GLU A 27 -11.44 4.41 -0.09
C GLU A 27 -10.71 3.56 0.97
N ARG A 28 -10.02 4.19 1.91
CA ARG A 28 -9.35 3.55 3.04
C ARG A 28 -10.33 2.71 3.86
N PHE A 29 -11.47 3.28 4.24
CA PHE A 29 -12.49 2.58 5.03
C PHE A 29 -13.01 1.33 4.33
N LYS A 30 -13.31 1.41 3.01
CA LYS A 30 -13.73 0.23 2.23
C LYS A 30 -12.67 -0.86 2.23
N LEU A 31 -11.41 -0.48 2.10
CA LEU A 31 -10.29 -1.40 2.09
C LEU A 31 -10.09 -2.05 3.47
N GLU A 32 -10.17 -1.27 4.56
CA GLU A 32 -10.11 -1.76 5.94
C GLU A 32 -11.20 -2.81 6.21
N LEU A 33 -12.44 -2.55 5.79
CA LEU A 33 -13.54 -3.52 5.92
C LEU A 33 -13.24 -4.84 5.19
N SER A 34 -12.59 -4.79 4.02
CA SER A 34 -12.20 -6.02 3.31
C SER A 34 -11.11 -6.81 4.02
N LEU A 35 -10.17 -6.10 4.69
CA LEU A 35 -9.08 -6.71 5.45
C LEU A 35 -9.53 -7.32 6.78
N LEU A 36 -10.62 -6.83 7.36
CA LEU A 36 -11.17 -7.33 8.63
C LEU A 36 -11.92 -8.67 8.49
N ARG A 37 -12.12 -9.16 7.27
CA ARG A 37 -12.79 -10.46 7.06
C ARG A 37 -11.81 -11.59 7.37
N PRO A 38 -12.14 -12.50 8.31
CA PRO A 38 -11.27 -13.61 8.69
C PRO A 38 -11.32 -14.72 7.63
N LEU A 39 -10.59 -14.56 6.53
CA LEU A 39 -10.42 -15.59 5.52
C LEU A 39 -9.15 -16.38 5.81
N ALA A 40 -9.24 -17.71 5.76
CA ALA A 40 -8.06 -18.56 5.81
C ALA A 40 -7.15 -18.23 4.63
N MET A 41 -5.86 -17.97 4.92
CA MET A 41 -4.83 -17.63 3.95
C MET A 41 -3.50 -18.30 4.34
N ALA A 42 -2.64 -18.52 3.37
CA ALA A 42 -1.31 -19.09 3.60
C ALA A 42 -0.22 -18.09 3.19
N PRO A 43 0.71 -17.72 4.10
CA PRO A 43 1.77 -16.74 3.86
C PRO A 43 2.88 -17.34 2.98
N TYR A 44 2.50 -17.88 1.85
CA TYR A 44 3.38 -18.55 0.89
C TYR A 44 3.11 -18.06 -0.52
N SER A 45 4.15 -18.08 -1.35
CA SER A 45 4.05 -17.88 -2.79
C SER A 45 3.95 -19.21 -3.51
N LEU A 46 3.00 -19.34 -4.44
CA LEU A 46 2.88 -20.53 -5.28
C LEU A 46 3.86 -20.42 -6.44
N ILE A 47 4.77 -21.39 -6.54
CA ILE A 47 5.76 -21.48 -7.61
C ILE A 47 5.49 -22.70 -8.47
N LYS A 48 5.60 -22.52 -9.79
CA LYS A 48 5.56 -23.56 -10.81
C LYS A 48 6.99 -23.78 -11.30
N ALA A 49 7.50 -24.99 -11.13
CA ALA A 49 8.87 -25.32 -11.43
C ALA A 49 8.99 -26.45 -12.45
N TYR A 50 10.06 -26.42 -13.23
CA TYR A 50 10.44 -27.44 -14.20
C TYR A 50 11.93 -27.70 -14.05
N TRP A 51 12.35 -28.99 -14.12
CA TRP A 51 13.76 -29.35 -14.06
C TRP A 51 14.11 -30.60 -14.82
N ARG A 52 15.40 -30.85 -14.99
CA ARG A 52 15.94 -32.06 -15.49
C ARG A 52 15.97 -33.14 -14.41
N CYS A 53 15.64 -34.37 -14.74
CA CYS A 53 15.77 -35.47 -13.78
C CYS A 53 17.23 -35.97 -13.68
N GLY A 54 17.53 -36.80 -12.67
CA GLY A 54 18.86 -37.35 -12.46
C GLY A 54 19.29 -38.45 -13.50
N LYS A 55 18.38 -38.90 -14.38
CA LYS A 55 18.68 -39.95 -15.36
C LYS A 55 19.34 -39.36 -16.61
N LYS A 56 20.62 -39.56 -16.81
CA LYS A 56 21.40 -39.08 -18.01
C LYS A 56 20.81 -39.55 -19.34
N THR A 57 20.13 -40.70 -19.38
CA THR A 57 19.51 -41.26 -20.59
C THR A 57 18.13 -40.64 -20.90
N CYS A 58 17.60 -39.81 -20.02
CA CYS A 58 16.30 -39.19 -20.23
C CYS A 58 16.30 -38.15 -21.35
N ARG A 59 15.16 -38.03 -22.04
CA ARG A 59 14.94 -37.02 -23.09
C ARG A 59 15.28 -35.60 -22.66
N CYS A 60 15.02 -35.24 -21.38
CA CYS A 60 15.32 -33.91 -20.87
C CYS A 60 16.80 -33.56 -20.87
N HIS A 61 17.71 -34.55 -20.91
CA HIS A 61 19.17 -34.35 -21.05
C HIS A 61 19.62 -34.28 -22.51
N LYS A 62 18.77 -34.72 -23.44
CA LYS A 62 19.07 -34.76 -24.91
C LYS A 62 18.34 -33.61 -25.65
N GLY A 63 18.08 -32.46 -25.00
CA GLY A 63 17.41 -31.35 -25.64
C GLY A 63 15.87 -31.41 -25.60
N GLY A 64 15.29 -32.45 -24.99
CA GLY A 64 13.83 -32.57 -24.82
C GLY A 64 13.28 -31.69 -23.68
N PRO A 65 11.93 -31.65 -23.56
CA PRO A 65 11.27 -30.80 -22.54
C PRO A 65 11.65 -31.23 -21.11
N LEU A 66 11.74 -30.23 -20.23
CA LEU A 66 11.96 -30.44 -18.82
C LEU A 66 10.76 -31.16 -18.17
N HIS A 67 11.03 -31.88 -17.07
CA HIS A 67 9.98 -32.51 -16.28
C HIS A 67 9.21 -31.46 -15.48
N GLY A 68 7.92 -31.63 -15.36
CA GLY A 68 7.00 -30.72 -14.65
C GLY A 68 5.66 -30.58 -15.38
N PRO A 69 4.83 -29.63 -14.97
CA PRO A 69 5.08 -28.71 -13.86
C PRO A 69 5.00 -29.39 -12.49
N TYR A 70 5.92 -28.99 -11.60
CA TYR A 70 5.85 -29.26 -10.17
C TYR A 70 5.45 -27.99 -9.44
N TYR A 71 4.62 -28.12 -8.41
CA TYR A 71 4.10 -26.97 -7.67
C TYR A 71 4.64 -26.97 -6.25
N TYR A 72 5.08 -25.79 -5.79
CA TYR A 72 5.61 -25.59 -4.45
C TYR A 72 4.99 -24.35 -3.83
N LEU A 73 4.71 -24.42 -2.53
CA LEU A 73 4.57 -23.23 -1.70
C LEU A 73 5.95 -22.84 -1.21
N THR A 74 6.35 -21.62 -1.46
CA THR A 74 7.65 -21.08 -1.05
C THR A 74 7.44 -19.93 -0.09
N GLN A 75 8.19 -19.96 1.02
CA GLN A 75 8.26 -18.86 1.98
C GLN A 75 9.72 -18.50 2.23
N HIS A 76 10.00 -17.19 2.23
CA HIS A 76 11.25 -16.64 2.69
C HIS A 76 11.03 -16.04 4.07
N ARG A 77 11.68 -16.59 5.08
CA ARG A 77 11.59 -16.10 6.45
C ARG A 77 12.96 -16.22 7.13
N ASP A 78 13.39 -15.13 7.78
CA ASP A 78 14.65 -15.08 8.54
C ASP A 78 15.88 -15.56 7.73
N GLY A 79 15.96 -15.13 6.46
CA GLY A 79 17.03 -15.49 5.53
C GLY A 79 16.99 -16.94 5.03
N LYS A 80 15.97 -17.72 5.42
CA LYS A 80 15.78 -19.11 4.99
C LYS A 80 14.62 -19.22 4.00
N THR A 81 14.80 -20.08 3.00
CA THR A 81 13.74 -20.43 2.04
C THR A 81 13.23 -21.82 2.38
N SER A 82 11.93 -21.95 2.63
CA SER A 82 11.26 -23.23 2.76
C SER A 82 10.34 -23.49 1.57
N ASN A 83 10.40 -24.70 1.03
CA ASN A 83 9.57 -25.13 -0.10
C ASN A 83 8.75 -26.36 0.32
N ILE A 84 7.42 -26.28 0.11
CA ILE A 84 6.49 -27.37 0.39
C ILE A 84 5.93 -27.87 -0.95
N TYR A 85 6.21 -29.11 -1.33
CA TYR A 85 5.67 -29.72 -2.53
C TYR A 85 4.15 -29.86 -2.45
N ILE A 86 3.44 -29.51 -3.54
CA ILE A 86 1.98 -29.63 -3.63
C ILE A 86 1.64 -30.68 -4.68
N PRO A 87 1.01 -31.79 -4.30
CA PRO A 87 0.42 -32.73 -5.24
C PRO A 87 -0.66 -32.06 -6.10
N LYS A 88 -0.70 -32.38 -7.39
CA LYS A 88 -1.68 -31.81 -8.36
C LYS A 88 -3.13 -31.90 -7.85
N LYS A 89 -3.50 -32.98 -7.17
CA LYS A 89 -4.84 -33.18 -6.58
C LYS A 89 -5.22 -32.13 -5.53
N LYS A 90 -4.26 -31.52 -4.84
CA LYS A 90 -4.48 -30.52 -3.78
C LYS A 90 -4.26 -29.09 -4.28
N LEU A 91 -3.78 -28.89 -5.51
CA LEU A 91 -3.35 -27.63 -6.05
C LEU A 91 -4.46 -26.56 -6.00
N SER A 92 -5.67 -26.89 -6.47
CA SER A 92 -6.80 -25.94 -6.53
C SER A 92 -7.21 -25.40 -5.15
N LYS A 93 -7.19 -26.24 -4.11
CA LYS A 93 -7.53 -25.81 -2.74
C LYS A 93 -6.43 -24.95 -2.12
N ILE A 94 -5.18 -25.28 -2.39
CA ILE A 94 -4.03 -24.60 -1.79
C ILE A 94 -3.70 -23.29 -2.52
N SER A 95 -3.88 -23.22 -3.85
CA SER A 95 -3.69 -21.99 -4.61
C SER A 95 -4.59 -20.86 -4.12
N ILE A 96 -5.84 -21.15 -3.79
CA ILE A 96 -6.80 -20.19 -3.23
C ILE A 96 -6.25 -19.54 -1.93
N LEU A 97 -5.60 -20.32 -1.07
CA LEU A 97 -5.04 -19.79 0.19
C LEU A 97 -3.85 -18.87 -0.07
N ALA A 98 -3.01 -19.21 -1.03
CA ALA A 98 -1.86 -18.39 -1.42
C ALA A 98 -2.30 -17.10 -2.14
N GLU A 99 -3.31 -17.17 -3.01
CA GLU A 99 -3.92 -16.01 -3.68
C GLU A 99 -4.52 -15.05 -2.67
N ARG A 100 -5.29 -15.53 -1.70
CA ARG A 100 -5.85 -14.71 -0.62
C ARG A 100 -4.78 -13.98 0.17
N TYR A 101 -3.66 -14.64 0.47
CA TYR A 101 -2.53 -13.99 1.13
C TYR A 101 -1.93 -12.88 0.26
N LYS A 102 -1.73 -13.13 -1.03
CA LYS A 102 -1.24 -12.13 -1.99
C LYS A 102 -2.17 -10.92 -2.08
N GLU A 103 -3.47 -11.14 -2.14
CA GLU A 103 -4.49 -10.08 -2.16
C GLU A 103 -4.47 -9.27 -0.85
N PHE A 104 -4.33 -9.95 0.29
CA PHE A 104 -4.22 -9.32 1.59
C PHE A 104 -2.97 -8.42 1.67
N GLU A 105 -1.80 -8.90 1.29
CA GLU A 105 -0.55 -8.11 1.24
C GLU A 105 -0.65 -6.92 0.27
N THR A 106 -1.28 -7.12 -0.89
CA THR A 106 -1.54 -6.05 -1.86
C THR A 106 -2.44 -4.98 -1.24
N SER A 107 -3.47 -5.38 -0.53
CA SER A 107 -4.42 -4.48 0.15
C SER A 107 -3.75 -3.73 1.29
N LEU A 108 -2.88 -4.37 2.07
CA LEU A 108 -2.07 -3.70 3.10
C LEU A 108 -1.13 -2.64 2.50
N THR A 109 -0.50 -2.96 1.38
CA THR A 109 0.38 -2.00 0.67
C THR A 109 -0.42 -0.81 0.16
N LYS A 110 -1.61 -1.05 -0.39
CA LYS A 110 -2.52 0.01 -0.82
C LYS A 110 -2.95 0.89 0.37
N LEU A 111 -3.27 0.29 1.51
CA LEU A 111 -3.62 1.01 2.73
C LEU A 111 -2.48 1.92 3.22
N ARG A 112 -1.24 1.43 3.22
CA ARG A 112 -0.05 2.23 3.55
C ARG A 112 0.11 3.44 2.62
N ASN A 113 -0.12 3.25 1.33
CA ASN A 113 -0.02 4.32 0.34
C ASN A 113 -1.11 5.38 0.52
N LEU A 114 -2.36 4.98 0.77
CA LEU A 114 -3.46 5.90 1.09
C LEU A 114 -3.15 6.73 2.34
N ASN A 115 -2.65 6.11 3.39
CA ASN A 115 -2.26 6.80 4.62
C ASN A 115 -1.13 7.82 4.36
N LYS A 116 -0.12 7.45 3.56
CA LYS A 116 0.98 8.34 3.17
C LYS A 116 0.46 9.57 2.41
N GLU A 117 -0.47 9.38 1.47
CA GLU A 117 -1.07 10.48 0.69
C GLU A 117 -1.89 11.41 1.61
N ILE A 118 -2.70 10.87 2.52
CA ILE A 118 -3.47 11.66 3.50
C ILE A 118 -2.52 12.51 4.36
N LEU A 119 -1.44 11.91 4.89
CA LEU A 119 -0.46 12.64 5.71
C LEU A 119 0.23 13.77 4.93
N THR A 120 0.55 13.54 3.66
CA THR A 120 1.14 14.56 2.78
C THR A 120 0.18 15.74 2.57
N LEU A 121 -1.11 15.46 2.35
CA LEU A 121 -2.14 16.50 2.20
C LEU A 121 -2.36 17.27 3.50
N LEU A 122 -2.34 16.61 4.65
CA LEU A 122 -2.44 17.27 5.97
C LEU A 122 -1.26 18.21 6.22
N LYS A 123 -0.02 17.79 5.90
CA LYS A 123 1.16 18.66 5.97
C LYS A 123 1.06 19.86 5.01
N THR A 124 0.42 19.69 3.86
CA THR A 124 0.15 20.80 2.93
C THR A 124 -0.84 21.79 3.52
N ILE A 125 -1.89 21.32 4.19
CA ILE A 125 -2.86 22.19 4.90
C ILE A 125 -2.15 22.93 6.03
N GLU A 126 -1.35 22.23 6.85
CA GLU A 126 -0.57 22.84 7.95
C GLU A 126 0.30 23.99 7.45
N LYS A 127 1.14 23.76 6.43
CA LYS A 127 2.00 24.79 5.83
C LYS A 127 1.24 26.01 5.33
N LYS A 128 0.03 25.81 4.77
CA LYS A 128 -0.79 26.90 4.24
C LYS A 128 -1.59 27.63 5.30
N ALA A 129 -1.90 26.98 6.42
CA ALA A 129 -2.55 27.56 7.58
C ALA A 129 -1.56 28.24 8.54
N PHE A 130 -0.27 27.99 8.38
CA PHE A 130 0.77 28.55 9.24
C PHE A 130 0.80 30.08 9.20
N VAL A 131 0.69 30.71 10.36
CA VAL A 131 0.84 32.16 10.51
C VAL A 131 2.22 32.44 11.10
N PRO A 132 3.13 33.12 10.36
CA PRO A 132 4.48 33.40 10.85
C PRO A 132 4.47 34.34 12.06
N PRO A 133 5.43 34.21 12.99
CA PRO A 133 5.49 35.00 14.22
C PRO A 133 5.47 36.51 14.00
N SER A 134 6.05 37.01 12.88
CA SER A 134 5.99 38.42 12.51
C SER A 134 4.56 38.94 12.38
N LYS A 135 3.70 38.20 11.67
CA LYS A 135 2.28 38.59 11.50
C LYS A 135 1.47 38.48 12.78
N LEU A 136 1.85 37.56 13.69
CA LEU A 136 1.21 37.47 15.01
C LEU A 136 1.57 38.71 15.87
N LYS A 137 2.84 39.14 15.86
CA LYS A 137 3.27 40.37 16.58
C LYS A 137 2.54 41.62 16.10
N GLU A 138 2.36 41.79 14.78
CA GLU A 138 1.58 42.89 14.22
C GLU A 138 0.14 42.92 14.69
N LYS A 139 -0.53 41.75 14.72
CA LYS A 139 -1.93 41.63 15.24
C LYS A 139 -2.04 41.94 16.72
N ILE A 140 -1.06 41.51 17.53
CA ILE A 140 -1.04 41.77 18.97
C ILE A 140 -0.81 43.27 19.26
N ASN A 141 0.14 43.90 18.56
CA ASN A 141 0.50 45.31 18.73
C ASN A 141 -0.56 46.27 18.14
N GLY A 142 -1.20 45.89 17.01
CA GLY A 142 -2.27 46.66 16.38
C GLY A 142 -3.49 46.90 17.29
N ASN A 143 -3.80 45.96 18.19
CA ASN A 143 -4.89 46.09 19.17
C ASN A 143 -4.53 47.00 20.35
N ARG A 144 -3.26 47.29 20.63
CA ARG A 144 -2.84 48.21 21.69
C ARG A 144 -3.06 49.69 21.33
N LYS A 145 -3.05 50.06 20.04
CA LYS A 145 -3.26 51.42 19.56
C LYS A 145 -4.73 51.87 19.52
N LYS A 146 -5.71 50.99 19.84
CA LYS A 146 -7.14 51.33 19.87
C LYS A 146 -7.70 51.52 21.29
N LYS A 147 -6.85 51.57 22.30
CA LYS A 147 -7.20 51.86 23.68
C LYS A 147 -6.49 53.10 24.23
N CYS A 148 -6.67 54.23 23.58
CA CYS A 148 -6.47 55.58 24.14
C CYS A 148 -7.58 56.48 23.63
#